data_953c2685d5072a1be1e7de5fbaa726cf
#
_entry.id   953c2685d5072a1be1e7de5fbaa726cf
#
_cell.length_a   1.000
_cell.length_b   1.000
_cell.length_c   1.000
_cell.angle_alpha   90.00
_cell.angle_beta   90.00
_cell.angle_gamma   90.00
#
_symmetry.space_group_name_H-M   'P 1'
#
loop_
_entity.id
_entity.type
_entity.pdbx_description
1 polymer ?
#
loop_
_entity_poly.entity_id
_entity_poly.type
_entity_poly.pdbx_seq_one_letter_code
_entity_poly.pdbx_strand_id
1 'polypeptide(L)'
;MKYYENIKEELTKKHPRTSPEKIEKMARDKQMKYAEKRLRERAVTIAQTERAFAYEYGRYQHIKNLVDQGILPPQDKKWSATDSENTCSTCRELNGKVVGMDEEFAPGKLLPPLHPRCKCCVMYVNSKSMAAAYETEEDELREYSTEEIETHANKMSEIADKHLDLESSWSGKVVVDDDSGVYGIQWNGDIITRHETAPHILLHEQLHARSVTKYDRKMYKQYENMEEGSVQFAAQEISKKENIQILESQYDHMTEALRNINKVAGLFKNDYDFAMKLISVPLP
;
A
#
# COMPACT_ATOMS: atom_id res chain seq x y z
N MET A 1 -38.92 21.01 -15.90
CA MET A 1 -40.24 21.61 -15.57
C MET A 1 -40.66 21.26 -14.15
N LYS A 2 -40.88 19.99 -13.80
CA LYS A 2 -41.39 19.55 -12.50
C LYS A 2 -40.70 20.17 -11.25
N TYR A 3 -39.39 20.32 -11.27
CA TYR A 3 -38.62 20.89 -10.14
C TYR A 3 -38.88 22.39 -9.94
N TYR A 4 -39.00 23.17 -11.02
CA TYR A 4 -39.29 24.60 -10.95
C TYR A 4 -40.67 24.86 -10.37
N GLU A 5 -41.67 24.12 -10.82
CA GLU A 5 -43.07 24.26 -10.34
C GLU A 5 -43.15 23.93 -8.81
N ASN A 6 -42.48 22.88 -8.37
CA ASN A 6 -42.44 22.54 -6.95
C ASN A 6 -41.81 23.67 -6.10
N ILE A 7 -40.70 24.28 -6.58
CA ILE A 7 -40.08 25.43 -5.88
C ILE A 7 -41.03 26.61 -5.83
N LYS A 8 -41.70 26.92 -6.92
CA LYS A 8 -42.64 28.07 -7.00
C LYS A 8 -43.80 27.87 -6.04
N GLU A 9 -44.36 26.64 -5.99
CA GLU A 9 -45.45 26.32 -5.06
C GLU A 9 -45.01 26.41 -3.59
N GLU A 10 -43.81 25.89 -3.24
CA GLU A 10 -43.23 25.95 -1.90
C GLU A 10 -43.02 27.42 -1.48
N LEU A 11 -42.46 28.26 -2.38
CA LEU A 11 -42.22 29.65 -2.13
C LEU A 11 -43.51 30.45 -1.95
N THR A 12 -44.55 30.17 -2.73
CA THR A 12 -45.87 30.81 -2.61
C THR A 12 -46.50 30.52 -1.26
N LYS A 13 -46.44 29.24 -0.82
CA LYS A 13 -46.94 28.86 0.52
C LYS A 13 -46.16 29.51 1.64
N LYS A 14 -44.83 29.61 1.49
CA LYS A 14 -43.94 30.19 2.52
C LYS A 14 -44.01 31.73 2.60
N HIS A 15 -44.34 32.38 1.50
CA HIS A 15 -44.35 33.86 1.36
C HIS A 15 -45.68 34.37 0.80
N PRO A 16 -46.82 34.15 1.48
CA PRO A 16 -48.17 34.42 0.94
C PRO A 16 -48.46 35.89 0.64
N ARG A 17 -47.65 36.83 1.21
CA ARG A 17 -47.80 38.28 0.99
C ARG A 17 -46.84 38.84 -0.08
N THR A 18 -46.07 37.98 -0.77
CA THR A 18 -45.10 38.40 -1.79
C THR A 18 -45.77 38.40 -3.16
N SER A 19 -45.46 39.42 -4.00
CA SER A 19 -46.05 39.49 -5.34
C SER A 19 -45.64 38.28 -6.19
N PRO A 20 -46.50 37.81 -7.13
CA PRO A 20 -46.24 36.71 -8.01
C PRO A 20 -44.92 36.84 -8.81
N GLU A 21 -44.60 38.04 -9.29
CA GLU A 21 -43.35 38.33 -10.02
C GLU A 21 -42.10 38.12 -9.15
N LYS A 22 -42.17 38.51 -7.87
CA LYS A 22 -41.08 38.33 -6.93
C LYS A 22 -40.90 36.88 -6.55
N ILE A 23 -41.98 36.11 -6.41
CA ILE A 23 -41.97 34.65 -6.21
C ILE A 23 -41.31 33.98 -7.42
N GLU A 24 -41.68 34.38 -8.63
CA GLU A 24 -41.10 33.82 -9.83
C GLU A 24 -39.62 34.10 -9.96
N LYS A 25 -39.16 35.30 -9.65
CA LYS A 25 -37.73 35.62 -9.59
C LYS A 25 -37.00 34.75 -8.57
N MET A 26 -37.53 34.64 -7.34
CA MET A 26 -36.95 33.77 -6.30
C MET A 26 -36.89 32.29 -6.73
N ALA A 27 -37.90 31.80 -7.43
CA ALA A 27 -37.94 30.43 -7.94
C ALA A 27 -36.86 30.19 -9.01
N ARG A 28 -36.70 31.15 -9.94
CA ARG A 28 -35.64 31.09 -10.97
C ARG A 28 -34.25 31.15 -10.33
N ASP A 29 -34.00 32.03 -9.36
CA ASP A 29 -32.72 32.13 -8.66
C ASP A 29 -32.39 30.83 -7.90
N LYS A 30 -33.38 30.25 -7.22
CA LYS A 30 -33.22 28.95 -6.51
C LYS A 30 -32.94 27.83 -7.47
N GLN A 31 -33.62 27.78 -8.63
CA GLN A 31 -33.38 26.80 -9.69
C GLN A 31 -31.99 26.96 -10.30
N MET A 32 -31.53 28.17 -10.57
CA MET A 32 -30.19 28.41 -11.11
C MET A 32 -29.11 27.95 -10.13
N LYS A 33 -29.20 28.32 -8.85
CA LYS A 33 -28.27 27.87 -7.80
C LYS A 33 -28.23 26.34 -7.69
N TYR A 34 -29.38 25.70 -7.80
CA TYR A 34 -29.44 24.24 -7.82
C TYR A 34 -28.74 23.64 -9.05
N ALA A 35 -29.01 24.19 -10.23
CA ALA A 35 -28.37 23.74 -11.47
C ALA A 35 -26.85 23.92 -11.42
N GLU A 36 -26.36 25.07 -10.94
CA GLU A 36 -24.93 25.33 -10.74
C GLU A 36 -24.29 24.35 -9.76
N LYS A 37 -24.96 24.06 -8.64
CA LYS A 37 -24.51 23.06 -7.67
C LYS A 37 -24.39 21.69 -8.33
N ARG A 38 -25.41 21.25 -9.09
CA ARG A 38 -25.40 19.93 -9.77
C ARG A 38 -24.32 19.86 -10.86
N LEU A 39 -24.09 20.92 -11.61
CA LEU A 39 -23.01 21.00 -12.59
C LEU A 39 -21.65 20.90 -11.92
N ARG A 40 -21.43 21.60 -10.81
CA ARG A 40 -20.19 21.51 -10.03
C ARG A 40 -19.97 20.11 -9.49
N GLU A 41 -20.99 19.48 -8.88
CA GLU A 41 -20.92 18.11 -8.38
C GLU A 41 -20.57 17.12 -9.48
N ARG A 42 -21.18 17.27 -10.68
CA ARG A 42 -20.88 16.46 -11.85
C ARG A 42 -19.44 16.68 -12.32
N ALA A 43 -18.99 17.92 -12.44
CA ALA A 43 -17.64 18.24 -12.88
C ALA A 43 -16.59 17.65 -11.92
N VAL A 44 -16.79 17.77 -10.59
CA VAL A 44 -15.91 17.18 -9.59
C VAL A 44 -15.89 15.66 -9.71
N THR A 45 -17.06 15.03 -9.91
CA THR A 45 -17.14 13.57 -10.06
C THR A 45 -16.38 13.09 -11.29
N ILE A 46 -16.53 13.78 -12.43
CA ILE A 46 -15.79 13.48 -13.66
C ILE A 46 -14.30 13.64 -13.40
N ALA A 47 -13.87 14.79 -12.90
CA ALA A 47 -12.45 15.06 -12.66
C ALA A 47 -11.79 14.03 -11.71
N GLN A 48 -12.48 13.62 -10.66
CA GLN A 48 -11.99 12.60 -9.73
C GLN A 48 -11.87 11.22 -10.40
N THR A 49 -12.86 10.85 -11.22
CA THR A 49 -12.87 9.56 -11.93
C THR A 49 -11.77 9.49 -12.98
N GLU A 50 -11.63 10.55 -13.79
CA GLU A 50 -10.58 10.65 -14.81
C GLU A 50 -9.18 10.67 -14.21
N ARG A 51 -9.00 11.39 -13.09
CA ARG A 51 -7.72 11.38 -12.36
C ARG A 51 -7.38 9.98 -11.84
N ALA A 52 -8.35 9.27 -11.25
CA ALA A 52 -8.12 7.91 -10.76
C ALA A 52 -7.75 6.97 -11.93
N PHE A 53 -8.45 7.06 -13.06
CA PHE A 53 -8.13 6.29 -14.25
C PHE A 53 -6.73 6.61 -14.79
N ALA A 54 -6.41 7.88 -14.96
CA ALA A 54 -5.09 8.30 -15.45
C ALA A 54 -3.95 7.82 -14.54
N TYR A 55 -4.16 7.86 -13.22
CA TYR A 55 -3.19 7.37 -12.26
C TYR A 55 -2.98 5.85 -12.39
N GLU A 56 -4.06 5.06 -12.39
CA GLU A 56 -3.96 3.60 -12.52
C GLU A 56 -3.40 3.19 -13.89
N TYR A 57 -3.78 3.90 -14.96
CA TYR A 57 -3.25 3.63 -16.29
C TYR A 57 -1.75 3.98 -16.40
N GLY A 58 -1.33 5.09 -15.80
CA GLY A 58 0.08 5.47 -15.73
C GLY A 58 0.93 4.43 -14.97
N ARG A 59 0.44 3.95 -13.83
CA ARG A 59 1.07 2.87 -13.07
C ARG A 59 1.16 1.58 -13.90
N TYR A 60 0.06 1.19 -14.52
CA TYR A 60 0.02 0.01 -15.39
C TYR A 60 1.07 0.07 -16.49
N GLN A 61 1.12 1.19 -17.24
CA GLN A 61 2.11 1.37 -18.29
C GLN A 61 3.54 1.35 -17.76
N HIS A 62 3.77 1.96 -16.60
CA HIS A 62 5.09 1.97 -15.98
C HIS A 62 5.54 0.56 -15.61
N ILE A 63 4.72 -0.19 -14.88
CA ILE A 63 5.05 -1.56 -14.48
C ILE A 63 5.23 -2.46 -15.72
N LYS A 64 4.35 -2.36 -16.71
CA LYS A 64 4.48 -3.10 -17.96
C LYS A 64 5.81 -2.83 -18.66
N ASN A 65 6.20 -1.56 -18.77
CA ASN A 65 7.48 -1.18 -19.34
C ASN A 65 8.68 -1.75 -18.55
N LEU A 66 8.61 -1.78 -17.23
CA LEU A 66 9.66 -2.36 -16.40
C LEU A 66 9.77 -3.89 -16.59
N VAL A 67 8.63 -4.57 -16.73
CA VAL A 67 8.59 -6.01 -17.06
C VAL A 67 9.15 -6.28 -18.45
N ASP A 68 8.71 -5.50 -19.46
CA ASP A 68 9.15 -5.64 -20.85
C ASP A 68 10.68 -5.39 -21.00
N GLN A 69 11.25 -4.52 -20.15
CA GLN A 69 12.70 -4.26 -20.09
C GLN A 69 13.47 -5.29 -19.25
N GLY A 70 12.79 -6.27 -18.65
CA GLY A 70 13.40 -7.24 -17.74
C GLY A 70 13.94 -6.64 -16.44
N ILE A 71 13.43 -5.45 -16.07
CA ILE A 71 13.76 -4.77 -14.81
C ILE A 71 12.93 -5.35 -13.66
N LEU A 72 11.67 -5.68 -13.92
CA LEU A 72 10.82 -6.42 -13.01
C LEU A 72 10.51 -7.81 -13.55
N PRO A 73 10.31 -8.81 -12.68
CA PRO A 73 9.79 -10.10 -13.08
C PRO A 73 8.37 -9.95 -13.64
N PRO A 74 7.86 -10.94 -14.38
CA PRO A 74 6.48 -10.96 -14.83
C PRO A 74 5.51 -10.70 -13.69
N GLN A 75 4.59 -9.76 -13.88
CA GLN A 75 3.62 -9.32 -12.88
C GLN A 75 2.20 -9.69 -13.29
N ASP A 76 1.39 -10.04 -12.29
CA ASP A 76 -0.06 -10.12 -12.39
C ASP A 76 -0.71 -8.93 -11.69
N LYS A 77 -1.96 -8.64 -12.05
CA LYS A 77 -2.75 -7.57 -11.43
C LYS A 77 -3.72 -8.15 -10.42
N LYS A 78 -3.71 -7.63 -9.21
CA LYS A 78 -4.67 -7.97 -8.16
C LYS A 78 -5.59 -6.77 -7.89
N TRP A 79 -6.90 -6.99 -7.95
CA TRP A 79 -7.87 -5.95 -7.60
C TRP A 79 -7.89 -5.72 -6.09
N SER A 80 -7.75 -4.46 -5.70
CA SER A 80 -7.86 -4.05 -4.31
C SER A 80 -9.04 -3.08 -4.16
N ALA A 81 -10.09 -3.52 -3.46
CA ALA A 81 -11.22 -2.68 -3.11
C ALA A 81 -11.03 -2.11 -1.71
N THR A 82 -11.44 -0.85 -1.53
CA THR A 82 -11.48 -0.24 -0.19
C THR A 82 -12.52 -0.99 0.65
N ASP A 83 -12.13 -1.46 1.82
CA ASP A 83 -13.06 -2.04 2.77
C ASP A 83 -13.85 -0.94 3.49
N SER A 84 -15.04 -0.64 2.97
CA SER A 84 -15.94 0.35 3.54
C SER A 84 -17.39 -0.02 3.25
N GLU A 85 -18.30 0.46 4.09
CA GLU A 85 -19.76 0.29 3.90
C GLU A 85 -20.24 0.82 2.54
N ASN A 86 -19.53 1.80 1.97
CA ASN A 86 -19.86 2.43 0.69
C ASN A 86 -19.26 1.70 -0.53
N THR A 87 -18.55 0.59 -0.34
CA THR A 87 -18.01 -0.21 -1.44
C THR A 87 -19.16 -0.97 -2.10
N CYS A 88 -19.35 -0.76 -3.41
CA CYS A 88 -20.42 -1.43 -4.16
C CYS A 88 -20.17 -2.95 -4.26
N SER A 89 -21.25 -3.73 -4.48
CA SER A 89 -21.19 -5.19 -4.59
C SER A 89 -20.17 -5.66 -5.62
N THR A 90 -20.20 -5.08 -6.82
CA THR A 90 -19.28 -5.45 -7.91
C THR A 90 -17.81 -5.24 -7.55
N CYS A 91 -17.46 -4.11 -6.91
CA CYS A 91 -16.09 -3.87 -6.45
C CYS A 91 -15.68 -4.84 -5.34
N ARG A 92 -16.63 -5.21 -4.48
CA ARG A 92 -16.40 -6.19 -3.40
C ARG A 92 -16.19 -7.60 -3.94
N GLU A 93 -16.94 -8.00 -4.97
CA GLU A 93 -16.78 -9.29 -5.66
C GLU A 93 -15.44 -9.42 -6.38
N LEU A 94 -14.88 -8.30 -6.88
CA LEU A 94 -13.57 -8.31 -7.51
C LEU A 94 -12.40 -8.24 -6.52
N ASN A 95 -12.67 -7.91 -5.25
CA ASN A 95 -11.60 -7.76 -4.27
C ASN A 95 -10.77 -9.04 -4.14
N GLY A 96 -9.46 -8.92 -4.27
CA GLY A 96 -8.54 -10.04 -4.24
C GLY A 96 -8.43 -10.83 -5.55
N LYS A 97 -9.26 -10.54 -6.57
CA LYS A 97 -9.15 -11.21 -7.88
C LYS A 97 -7.80 -10.89 -8.51
N VAL A 98 -7.10 -11.93 -8.96
CA VAL A 98 -5.81 -11.84 -9.67
C VAL A 98 -6.03 -12.20 -11.12
N VAL A 99 -5.47 -11.42 -12.04
CA VAL A 99 -5.49 -11.64 -13.49
C VAL A 99 -4.13 -11.27 -14.08
N GLY A 100 -3.79 -11.86 -15.22
CA GLY A 100 -2.57 -11.51 -15.95
C GLY A 100 -2.50 -10.04 -16.32
N MET A 101 -1.29 -9.54 -16.62
CA MET A 101 -1.04 -8.12 -16.88
C MET A 101 -1.98 -7.52 -17.94
N ASP A 102 -2.23 -8.23 -19.04
CA ASP A 102 -3.08 -7.79 -20.14
C ASP A 102 -4.52 -8.35 -20.08
N GLU A 103 -4.87 -9.10 -19.03
CA GLU A 103 -6.22 -9.65 -18.84
C GLU A 103 -7.16 -8.65 -18.16
N GLU A 104 -8.45 -8.73 -18.49
CA GLU A 104 -9.50 -7.88 -17.91
C GLU A 104 -10.01 -8.46 -16.58
N PHE A 105 -10.24 -7.61 -15.59
CA PHE A 105 -10.93 -8.00 -14.35
C PHE A 105 -12.41 -8.31 -14.57
N ALA A 106 -13.03 -7.60 -15.51
CA ALA A 106 -14.40 -7.78 -15.96
C ALA A 106 -14.49 -7.30 -17.44
N PRO A 107 -15.52 -7.71 -18.21
CA PRO A 107 -15.65 -7.33 -19.62
C PRO A 107 -15.49 -5.83 -19.86
N GLY A 108 -14.52 -5.45 -20.68
CA GLY A 108 -14.15 -4.06 -20.99
C GLY A 108 -13.48 -3.31 -19.83
N LYS A 109 -12.98 -4.02 -18.79
CA LYS A 109 -12.39 -3.42 -17.60
C LYS A 109 -11.02 -4.00 -17.29
N LEU A 110 -10.01 -3.40 -17.91
CA LEU A 110 -8.61 -3.74 -17.68
C LEU A 110 -8.10 -3.23 -16.32
N LEU A 111 -8.59 -2.06 -15.89
CA LEU A 111 -8.15 -1.33 -14.68
C LEU A 111 -9.34 -0.63 -13.99
N PRO A 112 -9.25 -0.31 -12.69
CA PRO A 112 -10.17 0.65 -12.07
C PRO A 112 -9.99 2.06 -12.67
N PRO A 113 -11.00 2.93 -12.54
CA PRO A 113 -12.25 2.75 -11.82
C PRO A 113 -13.32 2.02 -12.64
N LEU A 114 -14.16 1.20 -11.99
CA LEU A 114 -15.31 0.55 -12.64
C LEU A 114 -16.46 1.52 -12.91
N HIS A 115 -16.61 2.50 -12.03
CA HIS A 115 -17.75 3.44 -12.03
C HIS A 115 -17.30 4.80 -11.44
N PRO A 116 -18.10 5.86 -11.63
CA PRO A 116 -17.81 7.15 -10.99
C PRO A 116 -17.61 7.02 -9.48
N ARG A 117 -16.60 7.71 -8.96
CA ARG A 117 -16.21 7.70 -7.54
C ARG A 117 -15.72 6.33 -7.00
N CYS A 118 -15.35 5.42 -7.87
CA CYS A 118 -14.69 4.18 -7.46
C CYS A 118 -13.34 4.52 -6.78
N LYS A 119 -13.04 3.84 -5.67
CA LYS A 119 -11.81 4.02 -4.89
C LYS A 119 -10.91 2.79 -4.93
N CYS A 120 -11.23 1.83 -5.79
CA CYS A 120 -10.40 0.64 -5.97
C CYS A 120 -9.09 1.00 -6.68
N CYS A 121 -8.06 0.22 -6.43
CA CYS A 121 -6.77 0.29 -7.10
C CYS A 121 -6.31 -1.10 -7.54
N VAL A 122 -5.24 -1.13 -8.33
CA VAL A 122 -4.53 -2.37 -8.69
C VAL A 122 -3.29 -2.51 -7.81
N MET A 123 -3.09 -3.69 -7.26
CA MET A 123 -1.81 -4.14 -6.73
C MET A 123 -1.14 -5.02 -7.80
N TYR A 124 0.16 -4.87 -7.97
CA TYR A 124 0.95 -5.71 -8.86
C TYR A 124 1.63 -6.78 -8.00
N VAL A 125 1.50 -8.03 -8.40
CA VAL A 125 2.03 -9.20 -7.69
C VAL A 125 2.83 -10.05 -8.67
N ASN A 126 3.85 -10.76 -8.20
CA ASN A 126 4.62 -11.65 -9.06
C ASN A 126 3.70 -12.69 -9.71
N SER A 127 3.88 -12.92 -11.00
CA SER A 127 3.05 -13.87 -11.73
C SER A 127 3.25 -15.29 -11.21
N LYS A 128 2.15 -16.03 -11.02
CA LYS A 128 2.17 -17.42 -10.55
C LYS A 128 2.98 -18.36 -11.44
N SER A 129 3.21 -18.00 -12.72
CA SER A 129 4.09 -18.76 -13.60
C SER A 129 5.55 -18.75 -13.18
N MET A 130 5.97 -17.75 -12.38
CA MET A 130 7.30 -17.68 -11.78
C MET A 130 7.38 -18.47 -10.46
N ALA A 131 6.28 -18.57 -9.71
CA ALA A 131 6.24 -19.38 -8.49
C ALA A 131 6.57 -20.88 -8.76
N ALA A 132 6.24 -21.38 -9.95
CA ALA A 132 6.60 -22.74 -10.38
C ALA A 132 8.09 -22.92 -10.78
N ALA A 133 8.83 -21.83 -10.99
CA ALA A 133 10.26 -21.88 -11.31
C ALA A 133 11.16 -21.78 -10.06
N TYR A 134 10.57 -21.44 -8.91
CA TYR A 134 11.22 -21.44 -7.60
C TYR A 134 10.54 -22.48 -6.69
N GLU A 135 10.45 -23.74 -7.14
CA GLU A 135 10.34 -24.86 -6.21
C GLU A 135 11.71 -25.05 -5.52
N THR A 136 12.03 -24.10 -4.63
CA THR A 136 12.91 -24.34 -3.52
C THR A 136 12.04 -24.82 -2.37
N GLU A 137 12.53 -25.81 -1.62
CA GLU A 137 11.92 -26.41 -0.44
C GLU A 137 11.08 -25.38 0.32
N GLU A 138 9.80 -25.70 0.60
CA GLU A 138 8.83 -24.84 1.28
C GLU A 138 9.51 -24.15 2.45
N ASP A 139 9.69 -22.83 2.33
CA ASP A 139 10.20 -21.97 3.38
C ASP A 139 9.09 -21.82 4.43
N GLU A 140 8.97 -22.84 5.28
CA GLU A 140 7.93 -22.91 6.28
C GLU A 140 8.27 -21.97 7.46
N LEU A 141 7.33 -21.10 7.80
CA LEU A 141 7.25 -20.56 9.13
C LEU A 141 7.25 -21.73 10.11
N ARG A 142 7.98 -21.61 11.21
CA ARG A 142 8.06 -22.66 12.22
C ARG A 142 7.45 -22.17 13.51
N GLU A 143 6.80 -23.06 14.23
CA GLU A 143 6.40 -22.81 15.60
C GLU A 143 7.65 -22.87 16.51
N TYR A 144 7.85 -21.81 17.27
CA TYR A 144 8.87 -21.69 18.30
C TYR A 144 8.24 -21.43 19.66
N SER A 145 8.85 -21.93 20.70
CA SER A 145 8.49 -21.50 22.08
C SER A 145 8.88 -20.03 22.31
N THR A 146 8.26 -19.38 23.26
CA THR A 146 8.58 -17.99 23.63
C THR A 146 10.08 -17.82 23.93
N GLU A 147 10.71 -18.78 24.62
CA GLU A 147 12.15 -18.75 24.97
C GLU A 147 13.05 -18.85 23.71
N GLU A 148 12.65 -19.65 22.73
CA GLU A 148 13.37 -19.75 21.45
C GLU A 148 13.22 -18.45 20.66
N ILE A 149 12.04 -17.84 20.65
CA ILE A 149 11.79 -16.55 19.98
C ILE A 149 12.64 -15.43 20.62
N GLU A 150 12.70 -15.35 21.94
CA GLU A 150 13.55 -14.39 22.65
C GLU A 150 15.04 -14.62 22.31
N THR A 151 15.46 -15.87 22.24
CA THR A 151 16.84 -16.23 21.87
C THR A 151 17.14 -15.81 20.43
N HIS A 152 16.22 -16.06 19.50
CA HIS A 152 16.35 -15.62 18.10
C HIS A 152 16.33 -14.10 17.99
N ALA A 153 15.45 -13.38 18.70
CA ALA A 153 15.39 -11.94 18.68
C ALA A 153 16.69 -11.28 19.18
N ASN A 154 17.28 -11.80 20.24
CA ASN A 154 18.58 -11.35 20.74
C ASN A 154 19.70 -11.59 19.71
N LYS A 155 19.74 -12.78 19.11
CA LYS A 155 20.70 -13.09 18.05
C LYS A 155 20.55 -12.18 16.84
N MET A 156 19.32 -11.88 16.42
CA MET A 156 19.06 -10.97 15.31
C MET A 156 19.45 -9.53 15.65
N SER A 157 19.32 -9.13 16.92
CA SER A 157 19.82 -7.84 17.40
C SER A 157 21.35 -7.75 17.26
N GLU A 158 22.09 -8.76 17.74
CA GLU A 158 23.54 -8.82 17.59
C GLU A 158 24.00 -8.79 16.12
N ILE A 159 23.27 -9.50 15.24
CA ILE A 159 23.52 -9.47 13.81
C ILE A 159 23.26 -8.08 13.24
N ALA A 160 22.17 -7.43 13.59
CA ALA A 160 21.90 -6.07 13.13
C ALA A 160 22.99 -5.08 13.59
N ASP A 161 23.46 -5.18 14.82
CA ASP A 161 24.55 -4.33 15.36
C ASP A 161 25.90 -4.59 14.67
N LYS A 162 26.15 -5.82 14.22
CA LYS A 162 27.34 -6.16 13.45
C LYS A 162 27.38 -5.45 12.08
N HIS A 163 26.21 -5.21 11.47
CA HIS A 163 26.09 -4.64 10.14
C HIS A 163 25.79 -3.14 10.11
N LEU A 164 25.21 -2.60 11.18
CA LEU A 164 24.76 -1.22 11.29
C LEU A 164 25.29 -0.56 12.56
N ASP A 165 26.01 0.53 12.38
CA ASP A 165 26.43 1.40 13.50
C ASP A 165 25.30 2.40 13.81
N LEU A 166 24.15 1.88 14.24
CA LEU A 166 22.95 2.64 14.56
C LEU A 166 22.40 2.22 15.92
N GLU A 167 22.04 3.22 16.72
CA GLU A 167 21.41 2.98 18.02
C GLU A 167 20.05 2.29 17.86
N SER A 168 19.84 1.21 18.63
CA SER A 168 18.57 0.49 18.67
C SER A 168 17.59 1.14 19.64
N SER A 169 16.33 1.24 19.26
CA SER A 169 15.21 1.59 20.14
C SER A 169 14.56 0.35 20.79
N TRP A 170 15.03 -0.84 20.48
CA TRP A 170 14.47 -2.07 21.05
C TRP A 170 14.69 -2.14 22.56
N SER A 171 13.63 -2.44 23.31
CA SER A 171 13.64 -2.54 24.78
C SER A 171 14.31 -3.82 25.31
N GLY A 172 14.62 -4.77 24.45
CA GLY A 172 15.03 -6.13 24.82
C GLY A 172 13.86 -7.08 25.04
N LYS A 173 12.60 -6.63 24.85
CA LYS A 173 11.41 -7.42 25.11
C LYS A 173 10.76 -7.89 23.82
N VAL A 174 10.34 -9.17 23.82
CA VAL A 174 9.48 -9.76 22.82
C VAL A 174 8.12 -10.07 23.45
N VAL A 175 7.04 -9.77 22.73
CA VAL A 175 5.67 -10.11 23.11
C VAL A 175 5.15 -11.11 22.08
N VAL A 176 4.79 -12.30 22.49
CA VAL A 176 4.18 -13.30 21.61
C VAL A 176 2.68 -13.15 21.70
N ASP A 177 2.04 -12.88 20.54
CA ASP A 177 0.60 -12.67 20.40
C ASP A 177 0.12 -13.30 19.08
N ASP A 178 -0.44 -14.49 19.18
CA ASP A 178 -0.93 -15.26 18.02
C ASP A 178 -2.19 -14.64 17.39
N ASP A 179 -2.85 -13.74 18.09
CA ASP A 179 -4.04 -13.03 17.62
C ASP A 179 -3.67 -11.68 16.95
N SER A 180 -2.40 -11.30 16.92
CA SER A 180 -1.93 -10.00 16.39
C SER A 180 -2.29 -9.72 14.94
N GLY A 181 -2.58 -10.74 14.13
CA GLY A 181 -2.87 -10.62 12.69
C GLY A 181 -1.65 -10.31 11.82
N VAL A 182 -0.46 -10.17 12.42
CA VAL A 182 0.84 -9.94 11.76
C VAL A 182 1.87 -10.94 12.26
N TYR A 183 2.87 -11.24 11.43
CA TYR A 183 3.96 -12.16 11.83
C TYR A 183 5.06 -11.46 12.63
N GLY A 184 5.17 -10.14 12.53
CA GLY A 184 6.09 -9.31 13.29
C GLY A 184 5.70 -7.84 13.23
N ILE A 185 5.96 -7.10 14.29
CA ILE A 185 5.86 -5.63 14.32
C ILE A 185 6.73 -5.07 15.46
N GLN A 186 7.51 -4.04 15.15
CA GLN A 186 8.19 -3.24 16.16
C GLN A 186 7.24 -2.14 16.67
N TRP A 187 6.94 -2.16 17.98
CA TRP A 187 5.99 -1.25 18.59
C TRP A 187 6.44 -0.75 19.96
N ASN A 188 6.57 0.58 20.11
CA ASN A 188 6.96 1.24 21.37
C ASN A 188 8.24 0.66 22.02
N GLY A 189 9.17 0.20 21.20
CA GLY A 189 10.40 -0.42 21.68
C GLY A 189 10.32 -1.94 21.85
N ASP A 190 9.15 -2.55 21.86
CA ASP A 190 8.98 -4.00 21.93
C ASP A 190 8.86 -4.60 20.53
N ILE A 191 9.24 -5.86 20.36
CA ILE A 191 8.91 -6.67 19.16
C ILE A 191 7.70 -7.53 19.52
N ILE A 192 6.63 -7.42 18.75
CA ILE A 192 5.44 -8.27 18.87
C ILE A 192 5.48 -9.25 17.71
N THR A 193 5.37 -10.54 18.00
CA THR A 193 5.39 -11.61 16.99
C THR A 193 4.46 -12.74 17.39
N ARG A 194 4.33 -13.76 16.55
CA ARG A 194 3.55 -14.97 16.80
C ARG A 194 4.48 -16.12 17.15
N HIS A 195 3.97 -17.22 17.69
CA HIS A 195 4.75 -18.46 17.84
C HIS A 195 5.18 -18.98 16.47
N GLU A 196 4.32 -18.86 15.46
CA GLU A 196 4.65 -19.12 14.06
C GLU A 196 5.42 -17.93 13.46
N THR A 197 6.74 -18.00 13.47
CA THR A 197 7.65 -16.93 13.02
C THR A 197 8.90 -17.48 12.37
N ALA A 198 9.85 -16.61 12.02
CA ALA A 198 11.15 -16.98 11.48
C ALA A 198 12.22 -15.97 11.86
N PRO A 199 13.52 -16.36 11.92
CA PRO A 199 14.64 -15.46 12.22
C PRO A 199 14.70 -14.24 11.30
N HIS A 200 14.37 -14.40 10.02
CA HIS A 200 14.33 -13.28 9.05
C HIS A 200 13.29 -12.21 9.43
N ILE A 201 12.11 -12.62 9.92
CA ILE A 201 11.08 -11.69 10.40
C ILE A 201 11.60 -10.91 11.61
N LEU A 202 12.21 -11.61 12.56
CA LEU A 202 12.78 -10.97 13.75
C LEU A 202 13.92 -10.01 13.39
N LEU A 203 14.74 -10.34 12.39
CA LEU A 203 15.76 -9.43 11.85
C LEU A 203 15.12 -8.18 11.24
N HIS A 204 14.06 -8.33 10.47
CA HIS A 204 13.31 -7.21 9.89
C HIS A 204 12.84 -6.23 11.00
N GLU A 205 12.22 -6.74 12.07
CA GLU A 205 11.77 -5.91 13.19
C GLU A 205 12.94 -5.27 13.97
N GLN A 206 14.08 -5.95 14.09
CA GLN A 206 15.30 -5.39 14.68
C GLN A 206 15.86 -4.24 13.84
N LEU A 207 15.69 -4.27 12.51
CA LEU A 207 16.10 -3.20 11.63
C LEU A 207 15.17 -1.99 11.72
N HIS A 208 13.85 -2.18 11.88
CA HIS A 208 12.94 -1.08 12.22
C HIS A 208 13.34 -0.38 13.52
N ALA A 209 13.75 -1.13 14.53
CA ALA A 209 14.23 -0.56 15.78
C ALA A 209 15.51 0.28 15.63
N ARG A 210 16.21 0.21 14.50
CA ARG A 210 17.44 0.98 14.19
C ARG A 210 17.24 2.01 13.10
N SER A 211 16.13 1.96 12.40
CA SER A 211 15.86 2.88 11.30
C SER A 211 15.71 4.32 11.78
N VAL A 212 15.75 5.25 10.85
CA VAL A 212 15.62 6.68 11.14
C VAL A 212 14.20 7.08 11.57
N THR A 213 13.21 6.26 11.29
CA THR A 213 11.79 6.50 11.65
C THR A 213 11.42 5.93 13.03
N LYS A 214 12.31 5.21 13.69
CA LYS A 214 12.07 4.48 14.95
C LYS A 214 11.39 5.29 16.08
N TYR A 215 11.58 6.60 16.09
CA TYR A 215 10.98 7.51 17.07
C TYR A 215 9.91 8.45 16.49
N ASP A 216 9.69 8.44 15.17
CA ASP A 216 8.76 9.35 14.52
C ASP A 216 7.67 8.59 13.75
N ARG A 217 6.61 8.26 14.48
CA ARG A 217 5.44 7.56 13.93
C ARG A 217 4.74 8.33 12.81
N LYS A 218 4.82 9.67 12.82
CA LYS A 218 4.21 10.50 11.76
C LYS A 218 5.03 10.37 10.49
N MET A 219 6.36 10.41 10.60
CA MET A 219 7.27 10.17 9.50
C MET A 219 7.10 8.75 8.96
N TYR A 220 7.08 7.74 9.84
CA TYR A 220 6.82 6.35 9.43
C TYR A 220 5.54 6.24 8.60
N LYS A 221 4.39 6.74 9.10
CA LYS A 221 3.12 6.69 8.36
C LYS A 221 3.13 7.45 7.04
N GLN A 222 3.91 8.52 6.93
CA GLN A 222 4.03 9.28 5.70
C GLN A 222 4.83 8.52 4.63
N TYR A 223 5.83 7.75 5.03
CA TYR A 223 6.77 7.07 4.15
C TYR A 223 6.78 5.54 4.35
N GLU A 224 5.71 4.98 4.91
CA GLU A 224 5.58 3.58 5.31
C GLU A 224 6.11 2.61 4.25
N ASN A 225 5.66 2.74 3.00
CA ASN A 225 6.12 1.87 1.92
C ASN A 225 7.64 1.99 1.65
N MET A 226 8.22 3.19 1.75
CA MET A 226 9.66 3.39 1.54
C MET A 226 10.46 2.80 2.70
N GLU A 227 9.98 2.98 3.92
CA GLU A 227 10.58 2.43 5.13
C GLU A 227 10.57 0.91 5.08
N GLU A 228 9.40 0.30 4.87
CA GLU A 228 9.24 -1.15 4.76
C GLU A 228 10.11 -1.75 3.65
N GLY A 229 10.12 -1.12 2.47
CA GLY A 229 10.97 -1.57 1.35
C GLY A 229 12.46 -1.48 1.65
N SER A 230 12.91 -0.43 2.33
CA SER A 230 14.31 -0.22 2.69
C SER A 230 14.76 -1.20 3.79
N VAL A 231 13.92 -1.42 4.80
CA VAL A 231 14.16 -2.37 5.90
C VAL A 231 14.17 -3.80 5.35
N GLN A 232 13.21 -4.19 4.53
CA GLN A 232 13.17 -5.51 3.90
C GLN A 232 14.41 -5.75 3.01
N PHE A 233 14.83 -4.74 2.25
CA PHE A 233 16.03 -4.83 1.41
C PHE A 233 17.29 -5.04 2.27
N ALA A 234 17.42 -4.30 3.38
CA ALA A 234 18.53 -4.50 4.31
C ALA A 234 18.48 -5.87 4.98
N ALA A 235 17.29 -6.32 5.42
CA ALA A 235 17.10 -7.66 5.99
C ALA A 235 17.53 -8.75 5.03
N GLN A 236 17.15 -8.69 3.77
CA GLN A 236 17.54 -9.67 2.74
C GLN A 236 19.05 -9.67 2.49
N GLU A 237 19.68 -8.50 2.39
CA GLU A 237 21.12 -8.42 2.12
C GLU A 237 21.98 -8.87 3.33
N ILE A 238 21.52 -8.60 4.55
CA ILE A 238 22.14 -9.13 5.77
C ILE A 238 21.94 -10.65 5.84
N SER A 239 20.72 -11.13 5.63
CA SER A 239 20.37 -12.56 5.65
C SER A 239 21.27 -13.37 4.71
N LYS A 240 21.51 -12.89 3.49
CA LYS A 240 22.46 -13.52 2.54
C LYS A 240 23.86 -13.64 3.12
N LYS A 241 24.35 -12.63 3.83
CA LYS A 241 25.71 -12.66 4.44
C LYS A 241 25.80 -13.55 5.66
N GLU A 242 24.74 -13.62 6.45
CA GLU A 242 24.70 -14.39 7.71
C GLU A 242 24.08 -15.79 7.54
N ASN A 243 23.77 -16.17 6.29
CA ASN A 243 23.15 -17.47 5.94
C ASN A 243 21.85 -17.70 6.74
N ILE A 244 21.01 -16.66 6.83
CA ILE A 244 19.66 -16.72 7.38
C ILE A 244 18.72 -16.99 6.22
N GLN A 245 17.80 -17.92 6.39
CA GLN A 245 16.76 -18.23 5.43
C GLN A 245 15.85 -17.03 5.23
N ILE A 246 15.65 -16.61 3.98
CA ILE A 246 14.83 -15.45 3.61
C ILE A 246 13.44 -15.94 3.26
N LEU A 247 12.42 -15.40 3.92
CA LEU A 247 11.03 -15.67 3.56
C LEU A 247 10.53 -14.64 2.56
N GLU A 248 9.61 -15.06 1.69
CA GLU A 248 8.90 -14.15 0.80
C GLU A 248 8.07 -13.13 1.58
N SER A 249 8.06 -11.91 1.12
CA SER A 249 7.39 -10.80 1.77
C SER A 249 6.59 -9.99 0.74
N GLN A 250 5.52 -9.35 1.18
CA GLN A 250 4.75 -8.41 0.36
C GLN A 250 5.60 -7.23 -0.17
N TYR A 251 6.79 -7.01 0.39
CA TYR A 251 7.72 -5.94 0.01
C TYR A 251 8.81 -6.38 -0.98
N ASP A 252 8.84 -7.64 -1.41
CA ASP A 252 9.90 -8.16 -2.30
C ASP A 252 9.95 -7.45 -3.66
N HIS A 253 8.80 -7.02 -4.17
CA HIS A 253 8.73 -6.18 -5.36
C HIS A 253 9.47 -4.85 -5.20
N MET A 254 9.53 -4.29 -3.98
CA MET A 254 10.26 -3.05 -3.68
C MET A 254 11.75 -3.32 -3.58
N THR A 255 12.15 -4.42 -2.96
CA THR A 255 13.56 -4.81 -2.85
C THR A 255 14.17 -5.07 -4.23
N GLU A 256 13.42 -5.68 -5.13
CA GLU A 256 13.86 -5.90 -6.51
C GLU A 256 13.98 -4.58 -7.29
N ALA A 257 13.02 -3.67 -7.12
CA ALA A 257 13.13 -2.32 -7.69
C ALA A 257 14.38 -1.58 -7.20
N LEU A 258 14.71 -1.68 -5.91
CA LEU A 258 15.92 -1.08 -5.34
C LEU A 258 17.20 -1.69 -5.93
N ARG A 259 17.29 -3.03 -6.08
CA ARG A 259 18.41 -3.69 -6.77
C ARG A 259 18.60 -3.17 -8.20
N ASN A 260 17.51 -3.05 -8.93
CA ASN A 260 17.53 -2.57 -10.29
C ASN A 260 17.95 -1.09 -10.38
N ILE A 261 17.50 -0.26 -9.46
CA ILE A 261 17.96 1.13 -9.34
C ILE A 261 19.47 1.17 -9.15
N ASN A 262 20.02 0.41 -8.21
CA ASN A 262 21.45 0.34 -7.98
C ASN A 262 22.22 -0.13 -9.23
N LYS A 263 21.75 -1.19 -9.87
CA LYS A 263 22.34 -1.76 -11.10
C LYS A 263 22.34 -0.77 -12.25
N VAL A 264 21.25 -0.06 -12.49
CA VAL A 264 21.09 0.87 -13.62
C VAL A 264 21.83 2.19 -13.37
N ALA A 265 21.70 2.73 -12.17
CA ALA A 265 22.27 4.02 -11.81
C ALA A 265 23.74 3.94 -11.34
N GLY A 266 24.22 2.73 -11.00
CA GLY A 266 25.59 2.53 -10.52
C GLY A 266 25.88 3.30 -9.24
N LEU A 267 24.91 3.43 -8.35
CA LEU A 267 24.98 4.24 -7.14
C LEU A 267 25.99 3.68 -6.13
N PHE A 268 26.01 2.34 -5.99
CA PHE A 268 26.86 1.63 -5.05
C PHE A 268 27.52 0.43 -5.71
N LYS A 269 28.64 0.01 -5.16
CA LYS A 269 29.44 -1.12 -5.68
C LYS A 269 28.67 -2.45 -5.68
N ASN A 270 27.77 -2.64 -4.72
CA ASN A 270 26.93 -3.81 -4.57
C ASN A 270 25.63 -3.45 -3.83
N ASP A 271 24.66 -4.36 -3.85
CA ASP A 271 23.35 -4.15 -3.24
C ASP A 271 23.41 -4.06 -1.72
N TYR A 272 24.34 -4.75 -1.09
CA TYR A 272 24.54 -4.67 0.36
C TYR A 272 24.93 -3.25 0.79
N ASP A 273 25.94 -2.64 0.16
CA ASP A 273 26.36 -1.27 0.50
C ASP A 273 25.22 -0.27 0.27
N PHE A 274 24.43 -0.50 -0.78
CA PHE A 274 23.25 0.31 -1.07
C PHE A 274 22.17 0.14 0.01
N ALA A 275 21.84 -1.08 0.40
CA ALA A 275 20.85 -1.38 1.42
C ALA A 275 21.22 -0.78 2.79
N MET A 276 22.48 -0.94 3.21
CA MET A 276 23.00 -0.35 4.46
C MET A 276 22.93 1.18 4.44
N LYS A 277 23.18 1.79 3.27
CA LYS A 277 23.05 3.24 3.13
C LYS A 277 21.62 3.71 3.21
N LEU A 278 20.68 3.01 2.56
CA LEU A 278 19.26 3.38 2.56
C LEU A 278 18.69 3.42 3.97
N ILE A 279 18.91 2.39 4.77
CA ILE A 279 18.37 2.30 6.14
C ILE A 279 19.02 3.33 7.09
N SER A 280 20.20 3.86 6.73
CA SER A 280 20.98 4.77 7.57
C SER A 280 20.73 6.25 7.27
N VAL A 281 19.95 6.59 6.25
CA VAL A 281 19.67 7.99 5.88
C VAL A 281 18.24 8.38 6.21
N PRO A 282 18.00 9.63 6.66
CA PRO A 282 16.65 10.13 6.84
C PRO A 282 15.85 10.08 5.54
N LEU A 283 14.57 9.71 5.63
CA LEU A 283 13.63 9.85 4.53
C LEU A 283 13.40 11.33 4.21
N PRO A 284 13.11 11.68 2.96
CA PRO A 284 13.00 13.06 2.50
C PRO A 284 11.82 13.83 3.10
#